data_f10622ea4d39cbe7fba825c0a33e6c18
#
_entry.id   f10622ea4d39cbe7fba825c0a33e6c18
#
_cell.length_a   1.000
_cell.length_b   1.000
_cell.length_c   1.000
_cell.angle_alpha   90.00
_cell.angle_beta   90.00
_cell.angle_gamma   90.00
#
_symmetry.space_group_name_H-M   'P 1'
#
loop_
_entity.id
_entity.type
_entity.pdbx_description
1 polymer ?
#
loop_
_entity_poly.entity_id
_entity_poly.type
_entity_poly.pdbx_seq_one_letter_code
_entity_poly.pdbx_strand_id
1 'polypeptide(L)'
;NLARLGIKPRTISKELVFCLDWLPVRGRIKEIEFNGVYVDFLKNDEFFGRKYIYSTPQGDFADNDLRFGFLSLGALEIAKALDFKPDIIHCHDWQTALLPICIKWRKHLKDDPFFKDSRVVFTIHNISYQGQYDRNVLDKFGLPEFLFTSQGLEFYGKANLLKGGIFVYPATAKEP
;
A
#
# COMPACT_ATOMS: atom_id res chain seq x y z
N ASN A 1 -14.57 15.85 2.01
CA ASN A 1 -14.24 16.51 3.28
C ASN A 1 -15.30 16.10 4.32
N LEU A 2 -14.96 15.14 5.21
CA LEU A 2 -15.87 14.59 6.22
C LEU A 2 -16.47 15.66 7.13
N ALA A 3 -15.74 16.73 7.40
CA ALA A 3 -16.23 17.84 8.20
C ALA A 3 -17.43 18.56 7.57
N ARG A 4 -17.51 18.64 6.23
CA ARG A 4 -18.68 19.20 5.53
C ARG A 4 -19.91 18.32 5.63
N LEU A 5 -19.73 17.03 5.88
CA LEU A 5 -20.79 16.05 6.08
C LEU A 5 -21.18 15.89 7.55
N GLY A 6 -20.58 16.69 8.45
CA GLY A 6 -20.79 16.57 9.90
C GLY A 6 -20.23 15.28 10.51
N ILE A 7 -19.44 14.51 9.76
CA ILE A 7 -18.89 13.22 10.20
C ILE A 7 -17.59 13.47 10.95
N LYS A 8 -17.53 13.02 12.20
CA LYS A 8 -16.33 13.09 13.04
C LYS A 8 -15.77 11.69 13.22
N PRO A 9 -14.59 11.38 12.62
CA PRO A 9 -13.94 10.10 12.85
C PRO A 9 -13.55 9.91 14.32
N ARG A 10 -13.82 8.73 14.87
CA ARG A 10 -13.33 8.32 16.19
C ARG A 10 -11.85 7.92 16.07
N THR A 11 -11.08 8.13 17.11
CA THR A 11 -9.69 7.64 17.18
C THR A 11 -9.70 6.24 17.77
N ILE A 12 -9.24 5.25 17.00
CA ILE A 12 -9.18 3.85 17.40
C ILE A 12 -7.86 3.56 18.12
N SER A 13 -6.74 3.98 17.56
CA SER A 13 -5.45 3.82 18.20
C SER A 13 -4.79 5.16 18.50
N LYS A 14 -4.03 5.21 19.59
CA LYS A 14 -3.24 6.40 19.95
C LYS A 14 -2.08 6.58 19.00
N GLU A 15 -1.41 5.50 18.65
CA GLU A 15 -0.26 5.49 17.74
C GLU A 15 -0.11 4.10 17.11
N LEU A 16 0.24 4.09 15.83
CA LEU A 16 0.64 2.92 15.06
C LEU A 16 2.07 3.16 14.59
N VAL A 17 2.99 2.28 14.98
CA VAL A 17 4.40 2.39 14.61
C VAL A 17 4.80 1.16 13.82
N PHE A 18 5.36 1.35 12.63
CA PHE A 18 5.88 0.27 11.80
C PHE A 18 7.04 0.76 10.94
N CYS A 19 7.69 -0.13 10.21
CA CYS A 19 8.84 0.23 9.38
C CYS A 19 8.54 0.03 7.90
N LEU A 20 8.93 1.02 7.09
CA LEU A 20 9.10 0.88 5.65
C LEU A 20 10.52 0.36 5.41
N ASP A 21 10.78 -0.89 5.71
CA ASP A 21 12.10 -1.47 5.88
C ASP A 21 12.93 -0.79 6.99
N TRP A 22 13.93 0.04 6.65
CA TRP A 22 14.80 0.73 7.62
C TRP A 22 14.18 2.02 8.20
N LEU A 23 13.13 2.59 7.58
CA LEU A 23 12.51 3.84 7.99
C LEU A 23 11.34 3.58 8.95
N PRO A 24 11.47 3.87 10.24
CA PRO A 24 10.33 3.82 11.15
C PRO A 24 9.36 4.97 10.84
N VAL A 25 8.09 4.63 10.74
CA VAL A 25 7.01 5.58 10.47
C VAL A 25 5.91 5.47 11.51
N ARG A 26 5.18 6.57 11.69
CA ARG A 26 4.13 6.65 12.70
C ARG A 26 2.82 7.09 12.05
N GLY A 27 1.73 6.50 12.51
CA GLY A 27 0.38 6.87 12.10
C GLY A 27 -0.60 6.78 13.24
N ARG A 28 -1.83 7.19 12.98
CA ARG A 28 -2.97 7.00 13.90
C ARG A 28 -4.13 6.43 13.11
N ILE A 29 -4.84 5.48 13.72
CA ILE A 29 -6.05 4.94 13.12
C ILE A 29 -7.24 5.79 13.55
N LYS A 30 -7.95 6.30 12.56
CA LYS A 30 -9.25 6.94 12.74
C LYS A 30 -10.29 6.19 11.95
N GLU A 31 -11.45 5.99 12.52
CA GLU A 31 -12.50 5.18 11.94
C GLU A 31 -13.83 5.95 11.87
N ILE A 32 -14.58 5.68 10.84
CA ILE A 32 -16.02 5.99 10.78
C ILE A 32 -16.76 4.71 10.40
N GLU A 33 -18.00 4.63 10.84
CA GLU A 33 -18.98 3.68 10.30
C GLU A 33 -19.92 4.44 9.38
N PHE A 34 -20.10 3.95 8.17
CA PHE A 34 -21.00 4.54 7.19
C PHE A 34 -21.75 3.44 6.44
N ASN A 35 -23.08 3.40 6.61
CA ASN A 35 -23.96 2.39 6.00
C ASN A 35 -23.53 0.93 6.26
N GLY A 36 -23.10 0.63 7.48
CA GLY A 36 -22.63 -0.71 7.85
C GLY A 36 -21.22 -1.07 7.38
N VAL A 37 -20.50 -0.10 6.79
CA VAL A 37 -19.11 -0.27 6.37
C VAL A 37 -18.20 0.53 7.30
N TYR A 38 -17.15 -0.12 7.83
CA TYR A 38 -16.09 0.55 8.56
C TYR A 38 -15.07 1.12 7.58
N VAL A 39 -14.75 2.40 7.75
CA VAL A 39 -13.74 3.09 6.95
C VAL A 39 -12.64 3.57 7.87
N ASP A 40 -11.47 2.94 7.76
CA ASP A 40 -10.29 3.26 8.52
C ASP A 40 -9.39 4.24 7.77
N PHE A 41 -8.99 5.29 8.46
CA PHE A 41 -8.05 6.29 7.95
C PHE A 41 -6.72 6.15 8.66
N LEU A 42 -5.68 5.94 7.89
CA LEU A 42 -4.32 6.02 8.37
C LEU A 42 -3.86 7.48 8.36
N LYS A 43 -3.91 8.12 9.52
CA LYS A 43 -3.52 9.52 9.65
C LYS A 43 -2.01 9.66 9.86
N ASN A 44 -1.38 10.41 8.95
CA ASN A 44 -0.03 10.95 9.08
C ASN A 44 0.02 12.30 8.37
N ASP A 45 0.28 13.38 9.12
CA ASP A 45 0.23 14.74 8.57
C ASP A 45 1.47 15.07 7.72
N GLU A 46 2.61 14.41 7.95
CA GLU A 46 3.82 14.57 7.14
C GLU A 46 3.60 14.06 5.70
N PHE A 47 3.00 12.87 5.57
CA PHE A 47 2.73 12.27 4.26
C PHE A 47 1.46 12.82 3.60
N PHE A 48 0.38 13.03 4.36
CA PHE A 48 -0.95 13.31 3.78
C PHE A 48 -1.55 14.65 4.21
N GLY A 49 -0.90 15.42 5.08
CA GLY A 49 -1.34 16.77 5.48
C GLY A 49 -1.06 17.85 4.42
N ARG A 50 -1.04 17.50 3.14
CA ARG A 50 -0.69 18.37 2.01
C ARG A 50 -1.92 18.87 1.27
N LYS A 51 -1.79 20.01 0.61
CA LYS A 51 -2.87 20.62 -0.17
C LYS A 51 -3.30 19.74 -1.35
N TYR A 52 -2.35 19.06 -1.98
CA TYR A 52 -2.56 18.23 -3.17
C TYR A 52 -2.31 16.76 -2.85
N ILE A 53 -2.91 15.86 -3.63
CA ILE A 53 -2.82 14.42 -3.38
C ILE A 53 -1.53 13.82 -3.96
N TYR A 54 -1.21 14.08 -5.21
CA TYR A 54 -0.11 13.44 -5.93
C TYR A 54 1.01 14.40 -6.32
N SER A 55 0.66 15.64 -6.66
CA SER A 55 1.54 16.57 -7.35
C SER A 55 1.22 18.01 -6.96
N THR A 56 2.16 18.90 -7.23
CA THR A 56 1.97 20.36 -7.26
C THR A 56 1.95 20.81 -8.71
N PRO A 57 1.69 22.11 -9.00
CA PRO A 57 1.88 22.66 -10.34
C PRO A 57 3.31 22.51 -10.90
N GLN A 58 4.30 22.23 -10.03
CA GLN A 58 5.71 22.04 -10.39
C GLN A 58 6.06 20.56 -10.66
N GLY A 59 5.17 19.62 -10.40
CA GLY A 59 5.37 18.20 -10.63
C GLY A 59 4.97 17.33 -9.44
N ASP A 60 5.19 16.04 -9.58
CA ASP A 60 4.86 15.05 -8.58
C ASP A 60 5.70 15.23 -7.30
N PHE A 61 5.13 14.84 -6.16
CA PHE A 61 5.90 14.78 -4.93
C PHE A 61 6.99 13.72 -5.04
N ALA A 62 8.23 14.10 -4.74
CA ALA A 62 9.39 13.22 -4.84
C ALA A 62 9.34 11.99 -3.92
N ASP A 63 8.53 12.06 -2.85
CA ASP A 63 8.34 11.02 -1.85
C ASP A 63 7.04 10.22 -2.03
N ASN A 64 6.42 10.25 -3.20
CA ASN A 64 5.18 9.51 -3.45
C ASN A 64 5.33 8.00 -3.25
N ASP A 65 6.51 7.44 -3.51
CA ASP A 65 6.81 6.04 -3.21
C ASP A 65 6.67 5.74 -1.70
N LEU A 66 7.28 6.56 -0.85
CA LEU A 66 7.18 6.42 0.61
C LEU A 66 5.76 6.65 1.12
N ARG A 67 5.07 7.65 0.57
CA ARG A 67 3.69 7.99 0.95
C ARG A 67 2.73 6.84 0.68
N PHE A 68 2.77 6.26 -0.51
CA PHE A 68 1.89 5.17 -0.87
C PHE A 68 2.39 3.80 -0.38
N GLY A 69 3.70 3.68 -0.12
CA GLY A 69 4.24 2.57 0.66
C GLY A 69 3.73 2.58 2.10
N PHE A 70 3.69 3.75 2.74
CA PHE A 70 3.09 3.93 4.06
C PHE A 70 1.59 3.55 4.06
N LEU A 71 0.82 3.95 3.04
CA LEU A 71 -0.57 3.54 2.90
C LEU A 71 -0.69 2.00 2.76
N SER A 72 0.09 1.41 1.88
CA SER A 72 0.03 -0.03 1.57
C SER A 72 0.39 -0.89 2.79
N LEU A 73 1.52 -0.63 3.42
CA LEU A 73 1.96 -1.39 4.61
C LEU A 73 1.12 -1.04 5.83
N GLY A 74 0.75 0.22 5.98
CA GLY A 74 -0.09 0.68 7.07
C GLY A 74 -1.49 0.04 7.07
N ALA A 75 -2.05 -0.29 5.89
CA ALA A 75 -3.30 -1.04 5.81
C ALA A 75 -3.17 -2.45 6.43
N LEU A 76 -2.04 -3.12 6.24
CA LEU A 76 -1.75 -4.41 6.88
C LEU A 76 -1.61 -4.27 8.39
N GLU A 77 -0.93 -3.22 8.84
CA GLU A 77 -0.75 -2.94 10.28
C GLU A 77 -2.07 -2.54 10.95
N ILE A 78 -2.97 -1.84 10.25
CA ILE A 78 -4.34 -1.58 10.72
C ILE A 78 -5.09 -2.89 10.92
N ALA A 79 -5.07 -3.79 9.95
CA ALA A 79 -5.72 -5.09 10.05
C ALA A 79 -5.25 -5.88 11.28
N LYS A 80 -3.93 -5.90 11.54
CA LYS A 80 -3.36 -6.51 12.74
C LYS A 80 -3.79 -5.80 14.02
N ALA A 81 -3.73 -4.49 14.06
CA ALA A 81 -4.08 -3.69 15.24
C ALA A 81 -5.56 -3.84 15.63
N LEU A 82 -6.43 -4.12 14.67
CA LEU A 82 -7.86 -4.37 14.87
C LEU A 82 -8.20 -5.85 15.02
N ASP A 83 -7.21 -6.75 14.98
CA ASP A 83 -7.37 -8.22 14.94
C ASP A 83 -8.35 -8.67 13.82
N PHE A 84 -8.38 -7.92 12.73
CA PHE A 84 -9.21 -8.19 11.57
C PHE A 84 -8.42 -8.99 10.53
N LYS A 85 -8.58 -10.31 10.53
CA LYS A 85 -7.98 -11.22 9.54
C LYS A 85 -8.81 -11.21 8.26
N PRO A 86 -8.34 -10.56 7.17
CA PRO A 86 -9.13 -10.48 5.95
C PRO A 86 -9.08 -11.79 5.17
N ASP A 87 -10.23 -12.26 4.67
CA ASP A 87 -10.29 -13.32 3.66
C ASP A 87 -9.85 -12.78 2.29
N ILE A 88 -10.27 -11.54 1.99
CA ILE A 88 -9.97 -10.86 0.74
C ILE A 88 -9.34 -9.49 1.04
N ILE A 89 -8.22 -9.21 0.38
CA ILE A 89 -7.58 -7.90 0.35
C ILE A 89 -7.76 -7.35 -1.06
N HIS A 90 -8.56 -6.29 -1.19
CA HIS A 90 -8.83 -5.67 -2.49
C HIS A 90 -7.97 -4.41 -2.66
N CYS A 91 -7.02 -4.47 -3.56
CA CYS A 91 -6.10 -3.37 -3.89
C CYS A 91 -6.56 -2.61 -5.13
N HIS A 92 -6.30 -1.32 -5.17
CA HIS A 92 -6.73 -0.43 -6.24
C HIS A 92 -5.57 0.41 -6.75
N ASP A 93 -5.25 0.29 -8.04
CA ASP A 93 -4.23 1.04 -8.75
C ASP A 93 -2.81 0.96 -8.12
N TRP A 94 -1.86 1.68 -8.70
CA TRP A 94 -0.47 1.66 -8.30
C TRP A 94 -0.24 2.11 -6.84
N GLN A 95 -1.13 2.92 -6.29
CA GLN A 95 -1.02 3.45 -4.93
C GLN A 95 -1.09 2.35 -3.86
N THR A 96 -1.70 1.22 -4.17
CA THR A 96 -1.80 0.07 -3.27
C THR A 96 -1.02 -1.14 -3.76
N ALA A 97 -0.29 -1.01 -4.87
CA ALA A 97 0.41 -2.13 -5.51
C ALA A 97 1.55 -2.71 -4.66
N LEU A 98 2.18 -1.91 -3.78
CA LEU A 98 3.18 -2.42 -2.86
C LEU A 98 2.62 -3.44 -1.86
N LEU A 99 1.33 -3.37 -1.51
CA LEU A 99 0.72 -4.30 -0.56
C LEU A 99 0.83 -5.77 -1.03
N PRO A 100 0.32 -6.15 -2.22
CA PRO A 100 0.45 -7.52 -2.70
C PRO A 100 1.91 -7.95 -2.92
N ILE A 101 2.77 -7.04 -3.40
CA ILE A 101 4.19 -7.33 -3.59
C ILE A 101 4.84 -7.67 -2.24
N CYS A 102 4.57 -6.88 -1.20
CA CYS A 102 5.13 -7.07 0.13
C CYS A 102 4.61 -8.34 0.81
N ILE A 103 3.31 -8.64 0.73
CA ILE A 103 2.78 -9.90 1.28
C ILE A 103 3.49 -11.11 0.69
N LYS A 104 3.78 -11.09 -0.59
CA LYS A 104 4.39 -12.24 -1.26
C LYS A 104 5.90 -12.33 -1.07
N TRP A 105 6.61 -11.20 -1.03
CA TRP A 105 8.07 -11.21 -1.17
C TRP A 105 8.84 -10.57 -0.02
N ARG A 106 8.22 -9.72 0.78
CA ARG A 106 8.89 -9.12 1.92
C ARG A 106 9.11 -10.15 3.02
N LYS A 107 10.36 -10.31 3.47
CA LYS A 107 10.82 -11.36 4.39
C LYS A 107 9.91 -11.60 5.61
N HIS A 108 9.40 -10.54 6.23
CA HIS A 108 8.57 -10.63 7.44
C HIS A 108 7.06 -10.75 7.17
N LEU A 109 6.62 -10.61 5.92
CA LEU A 109 5.21 -10.66 5.54
C LEU A 109 4.84 -11.92 4.78
N LYS A 110 5.76 -12.47 3.95
CA LYS A 110 5.48 -13.65 3.11
C LYS A 110 5.10 -14.89 3.90
N ASP A 111 5.59 -15.02 5.13
CA ASP A 111 5.33 -16.16 6.01
C ASP A 111 4.48 -15.76 7.22
N ASP A 112 3.84 -14.58 7.18
CA ASP A 112 3.05 -14.08 8.28
C ASP A 112 1.73 -14.87 8.40
N PRO A 113 1.51 -15.61 9.50
CA PRO A 113 0.33 -16.44 9.67
C PRO A 113 -0.97 -15.63 9.72
N PHE A 114 -0.89 -14.31 9.92
CA PHE A 114 -2.05 -13.43 9.92
C PHE A 114 -2.65 -13.27 8.53
N PHE A 115 -1.82 -13.27 7.46
CA PHE A 115 -2.25 -13.02 6.08
C PHE A 115 -2.14 -14.24 5.16
N LYS A 116 -1.64 -15.38 5.66
CA LYS A 116 -1.34 -16.59 4.84
C LYS A 116 -2.54 -17.11 4.04
N ASP A 117 -3.75 -16.97 4.59
CA ASP A 117 -4.98 -17.45 3.98
C ASP A 117 -5.72 -16.37 3.19
N SER A 118 -5.25 -15.12 3.26
CA SER A 118 -5.84 -13.99 2.53
C SER A 118 -5.61 -14.13 1.02
N ARG A 119 -6.65 -13.81 0.25
CA ARG A 119 -6.56 -13.69 -1.21
C ARG A 119 -6.50 -12.23 -1.60
N VAL A 120 -5.72 -11.91 -2.63
CA VAL A 120 -5.62 -10.54 -3.13
C VAL A 120 -6.38 -10.40 -4.43
N VAL A 121 -7.21 -9.37 -4.51
CA VAL A 121 -7.83 -8.86 -5.74
C VAL A 121 -7.17 -7.54 -6.08
N PHE A 122 -6.78 -7.34 -7.32
CA PHE A 122 -6.12 -6.12 -7.77
C PHE A 122 -6.91 -5.50 -8.92
N THR A 123 -7.47 -4.30 -8.70
CA THR A 123 -8.25 -3.56 -9.71
C THR A 123 -7.45 -2.38 -10.25
N ILE A 124 -7.41 -2.27 -11.57
CA ILE A 124 -6.80 -1.15 -12.28
C ILE A 124 -7.92 -0.27 -12.83
N HIS A 125 -8.02 0.96 -12.33
CA HIS A 125 -8.98 1.95 -12.82
C HIS A 125 -8.39 2.80 -13.95
N ASN A 126 -7.08 3.10 -13.88
CA ASN A 126 -6.41 3.88 -14.90
C ASN A 126 -4.98 3.39 -15.14
N ILE A 127 -4.78 2.68 -16.24
CA ILE A 127 -3.49 2.11 -16.67
C ILE A 127 -2.42 3.17 -16.99
N SER A 128 -2.81 4.43 -17.22
CA SER A 128 -1.87 5.50 -17.54
C SER A 128 -0.99 5.90 -16.35
N TYR A 129 -1.45 5.63 -15.12
CA TYR A 129 -0.69 5.93 -13.90
C TYR A 129 -0.15 4.64 -13.31
N GLN A 130 1.17 4.48 -13.32
CA GLN A 130 1.79 3.19 -13.02
C GLN A 130 2.70 3.18 -11.79
N GLY A 131 3.00 4.35 -11.21
CA GLY A 131 3.89 4.43 -10.05
C GLY A 131 5.30 3.96 -10.42
N GLN A 132 5.99 4.71 -11.29
CA GLN A 132 7.33 4.42 -11.74
C GLN A 132 8.37 5.17 -10.91
N TYR A 133 9.30 4.44 -10.32
CA TYR A 133 10.33 4.96 -9.42
C TYR A 133 11.70 4.40 -9.77
N ASP A 134 12.74 4.97 -9.19
CA ASP A 134 14.07 4.41 -9.32
C ASP A 134 14.15 3.04 -8.64
N ARG A 135 15.10 2.20 -9.07
CA ARG A 135 15.33 0.84 -8.55
C ARG A 135 15.44 0.79 -7.03
N ASN A 136 15.95 1.85 -6.39
CA ASN A 136 16.09 1.93 -4.94
C ASN A 136 14.76 1.81 -4.16
N VAL A 137 13.60 1.85 -4.84
CA VAL A 137 12.30 1.56 -4.22
C VAL A 137 12.26 0.13 -3.65
N LEU A 138 13.00 -0.81 -4.24
CA LEU A 138 13.09 -2.18 -3.71
C LEU A 138 13.74 -2.16 -2.31
N ASP A 139 14.85 -1.44 -2.16
CA ASP A 139 15.58 -1.32 -0.88
C ASP A 139 14.71 -0.61 0.17
N LYS A 140 13.98 0.45 -0.24
CA LYS A 140 13.08 1.20 0.65
C LYS A 140 12.00 0.34 1.29
N PHE A 141 11.61 -0.76 0.65
CA PHE A 141 10.54 -1.65 1.13
C PHE A 141 11.00 -3.07 1.46
N GLY A 142 12.31 -3.31 1.51
CA GLY A 142 12.89 -4.62 1.83
C GLY A 142 12.49 -5.71 0.84
N LEU A 143 12.38 -5.35 -0.43
CA LEU A 143 12.02 -6.25 -1.51
C LEU A 143 13.26 -6.91 -2.11
N PRO A 144 13.19 -8.21 -2.46
CA PRO A 144 14.32 -8.91 -3.06
C PRO A 144 14.72 -8.34 -4.42
N GLU A 145 16.02 -8.24 -4.65
CA GLU A 145 16.62 -7.73 -5.88
C GLU A 145 16.16 -8.47 -7.15
N PHE A 146 15.91 -9.78 -7.06
CA PHE A 146 15.47 -10.58 -8.21
C PHE A 146 14.14 -10.15 -8.80
N LEU A 147 13.37 -9.31 -8.09
CA LEU A 147 12.12 -8.72 -8.61
C LEU A 147 12.39 -7.63 -9.66
N PHE A 148 13.60 -7.06 -9.71
CA PHE A 148 13.96 -6.04 -10.70
C PHE A 148 14.39 -6.69 -12.02
N THR A 149 13.45 -7.30 -12.70
CA THR A 149 13.61 -7.91 -14.02
C THR A 149 12.48 -7.49 -14.95
N SER A 150 12.68 -7.66 -16.25
CA SER A 150 11.66 -7.36 -17.27
C SER A 150 10.38 -8.17 -17.11
N GLN A 151 10.43 -9.34 -16.47
CA GLN A 151 9.25 -10.13 -16.10
C GLN A 151 8.64 -9.70 -14.75
N GLY A 152 9.41 -9.02 -13.90
CA GLY A 152 8.99 -8.54 -12.59
C GLY A 152 8.59 -7.07 -12.59
N LEU A 153 9.27 -6.27 -11.76
CA LEU A 153 8.98 -4.84 -11.57
C LEU A 153 9.68 -3.92 -12.58
N GLU A 154 10.77 -4.37 -13.22
CA GLU A 154 11.54 -3.51 -14.11
C GLU A 154 10.73 -3.14 -15.37
N PHE A 155 10.76 -1.85 -15.72
CA PHE A 155 10.12 -1.28 -16.91
C PHE A 155 10.91 -0.05 -17.38
N TYR A 156 11.63 -0.19 -18.50
CA TYR A 156 12.50 0.86 -19.06
C TYR A 156 13.47 1.48 -18.04
N GLY A 157 14.16 0.63 -17.27
CA GLY A 157 15.14 1.04 -16.25
C GLY A 157 14.54 1.58 -14.95
N LYS A 158 13.23 1.57 -14.80
CA LYS A 158 12.49 1.97 -13.59
C LYS A 158 11.79 0.78 -12.94
N ALA A 159 11.53 0.87 -11.65
CA ALA A 159 10.61 -0.03 -10.99
C ALA A 159 9.18 0.47 -11.19
N ASN A 160 8.32 -0.36 -11.76
CA ASN A 160 6.93 -0.06 -12.02
C ASN A 160 6.04 -0.82 -11.03
N LEU A 161 5.44 -0.09 -10.10
CA LEU A 161 4.67 -0.70 -9.00
C LEU A 161 3.39 -1.37 -9.51
N LEU A 162 2.67 -0.74 -10.46
CA LEU A 162 1.47 -1.34 -11.03
C LEU A 162 1.77 -2.69 -11.68
N LYS A 163 2.83 -2.73 -12.50
CA LYS A 163 3.32 -3.97 -13.12
C LYS A 163 3.68 -5.02 -12.08
N GLY A 164 4.38 -4.63 -11.02
CA GLY A 164 4.72 -5.50 -9.91
C GLY A 164 3.50 -6.09 -9.21
N GLY A 165 2.49 -5.28 -8.95
CA GLY A 165 1.23 -5.73 -8.34
C GLY A 165 0.47 -6.75 -9.19
N ILE A 166 0.54 -6.62 -10.52
CA ILE A 166 -0.04 -7.61 -11.46
C ILE A 166 0.81 -8.89 -11.49
N PHE A 167 2.13 -8.75 -11.57
CA PHE A 167 3.05 -9.87 -11.69
C PHE A 167 2.99 -10.84 -10.49
N VAL A 168 2.76 -10.30 -9.31
CA VAL A 168 2.74 -11.09 -8.05
C VAL A 168 1.60 -12.11 -8.03
N TYR A 169 0.49 -11.79 -8.67
CA TYR A 169 -0.68 -12.65 -8.79
C TYR A 169 -1.07 -12.77 -10.27
N PRO A 170 -0.31 -13.51 -11.09
CA PRO A 170 -0.71 -13.74 -12.47
C PRO A 170 -2.13 -14.29 -12.47
N ALA A 171 -3.00 -13.69 -13.28
CA ALA A 171 -4.36 -14.19 -13.47
C ALA A 171 -4.25 -15.68 -13.75
N THR A 172 -4.75 -16.47 -12.84
CA THR A 172 -4.69 -17.94 -12.77
C THR A 172 -4.34 -18.62 -14.09
N ALA A 173 -3.06 -18.80 -14.39
CA ALA A 173 -2.66 -20.00 -15.08
C ALA A 173 -2.89 -21.11 -14.04
N LYS A 174 -3.84 -22.01 -14.29
CA LYS A 174 -3.93 -23.27 -13.54
C LYS A 174 -2.54 -23.88 -13.62
N GLU A 175 -1.89 -23.99 -12.48
CA GLU A 175 -0.70 -24.82 -12.43
C GLU A 175 -1.13 -26.22 -12.91
N PRO A 176 -0.34 -26.83 -13.80
CA PRO A 176 -0.66 -28.15 -14.35
C PRO A 176 -0.66 -29.23 -13.27
#